data_e37ad0f17a593fae42824ecd7b86b763
#
_entry.id   e37ad0f17a593fae42824ecd7b86b763
#
_cell.length_a   1.000
_cell.length_b   1.000
_cell.length_c   1.000
_cell.angle_alpha   90.00
_cell.angle_beta   90.00
_cell.angle_gamma   90.00
#
_symmetry.space_group_name_H-M   'P 1'
#
loop_
_entity.id
_entity.type
_entity.pdbx_description
1 polymer ?
#
loop_
_entity_poly.entity_id
_entity_poly.type
_entity_poly.pdbx_seq_one_letter_code
_entity_poly.pdbx_strand_id
1 'polypeptide(L)'
;LVALFGGELYGNDNLRINGFKDLVNGSKNSASFFDSGRLNNDVNKCNSSLLIVSPSLENLETLIKIRNSQKFATLVHRNPKLVFAKCSLLLTTICRTEERNIHPKVIIHNSVTLGKGVQIGPNVVIEKGSIIGSKTEIGAGTFIGNGVEIGSHCVLHPNVTINNDVVVGDCSIINSG
;
A
#
# COMPACT_ATOMS: atom_id res chain seq x y z
N LEU A 1 -0.32 -14.97 -4.01
CA LEU A 1 -0.84 -13.98 -4.98
C LEU A 1 -1.92 -14.60 -5.87
N VAL A 2 -1.67 -15.75 -6.50
CA VAL A 2 -2.66 -16.43 -7.39
C VAL A 2 -3.97 -16.70 -6.65
N ALA A 3 -3.91 -17.18 -5.41
CA ALA A 3 -5.12 -17.45 -4.61
C ALA A 3 -5.93 -16.18 -4.29
N LEU A 4 -5.31 -15.00 -4.28
CA LEU A 4 -5.96 -13.72 -3.95
C LEU A 4 -6.47 -12.97 -5.18
N PHE A 5 -5.76 -13.06 -6.29
CA PHE A 5 -6.02 -12.21 -7.46
C PHE A 5 -6.30 -13.01 -8.74
N GLY A 6 -6.10 -14.32 -8.73
CA GLY A 6 -6.15 -15.17 -9.92
C GLY A 6 -4.93 -15.03 -10.82
N GLY A 7 -5.05 -15.52 -12.05
CA GLY A 7 -3.96 -15.56 -13.02
C GLY A 7 -3.18 -16.87 -13.00
N GLU A 8 -2.19 -16.97 -13.86
CA GLU A 8 -1.34 -18.15 -14.01
C GLU A 8 0.10 -17.83 -13.63
N LEU A 9 0.64 -18.58 -12.68
CA LEU A 9 2.01 -18.41 -12.20
C LEU A 9 2.93 -19.43 -12.88
N TYR A 10 4.00 -18.95 -13.47
CA TYR A 10 5.06 -19.75 -14.05
C TYR A 10 6.36 -19.53 -13.29
N GLY A 11 7.05 -20.59 -12.95
CA GLY A 11 8.33 -20.57 -12.25
C GLY A 11 8.22 -20.86 -10.76
N ASN A 12 9.12 -20.27 -9.97
CA ASN A 12 9.21 -20.53 -8.53
C ASN A 12 8.03 -19.93 -7.76
N ASP A 13 7.24 -20.76 -7.08
CA ASP A 13 6.08 -20.38 -6.27
C ASP A 13 6.42 -19.99 -4.82
N ASN A 14 7.65 -20.28 -4.37
CA ASN A 14 8.13 -20.00 -3.01
C ASN A 14 8.94 -18.70 -2.90
N LEU A 15 8.76 -17.76 -3.82
CA LEU A 15 9.45 -16.48 -3.78
C LEU A 15 8.91 -15.57 -2.67
N ARG A 16 9.83 -14.97 -1.92
CA ARG A 16 9.50 -13.87 -0.99
C ARG A 16 9.67 -12.54 -1.71
N ILE A 17 8.61 -11.74 -1.73
CA ILE A 17 8.61 -10.39 -2.31
C ILE A 17 8.53 -9.38 -1.17
N ASN A 18 9.53 -8.50 -1.09
CA ASN A 18 9.66 -7.51 -0.02
C ASN A 18 9.36 -6.09 -0.51
N GLY A 19 9.14 -5.91 -1.80
CA GLY A 19 8.88 -4.58 -2.35
C GLY A 19 8.53 -4.61 -3.83
N PHE A 20 8.15 -3.44 -4.31
CA PHE A 20 7.78 -3.20 -5.69
C PHE A 20 8.74 -2.21 -6.34
N LYS A 21 9.09 -2.47 -7.58
CA LYS A 21 10.02 -1.63 -8.34
C LYS A 21 9.56 -1.52 -9.79
N ASP A 22 10.00 -0.49 -10.48
CA ASP A 22 9.85 -0.41 -11.93
C ASP A 22 10.69 -1.52 -12.61
N LEU A 23 10.53 -1.66 -13.93
CA LEU A 23 11.23 -2.69 -14.70
C LEU A 23 12.75 -2.51 -14.68
N VAL A 24 13.21 -1.28 -14.77
CA VAL A 24 14.64 -0.94 -14.90
C VAL A 24 15.39 -1.18 -13.59
N ASN A 25 14.76 -0.79 -12.46
CA ASN A 25 15.33 -0.92 -11.12
C ASN A 25 14.97 -2.24 -10.43
N GLY A 26 14.34 -3.17 -11.15
CA GLY A 26 14.00 -4.49 -10.66
C GLY A 26 15.19 -5.22 -10.04
N SER A 27 14.99 -5.86 -8.90
CA SER A 27 16.03 -6.57 -8.16
C SER A 27 15.49 -7.84 -7.50
N LYS A 28 16.40 -8.63 -6.95
CA LYS A 28 16.04 -9.83 -6.18
C LYS A 28 15.04 -9.45 -5.06
N ASN A 29 14.03 -10.29 -4.86
CA ASN A 29 12.93 -10.11 -3.91
C ASN A 29 12.02 -8.91 -4.19
N SER A 30 12.06 -8.33 -5.39
CA SER A 30 11.09 -7.34 -5.82
C SER A 30 10.09 -7.93 -6.83
N ALA A 31 8.93 -7.27 -6.93
CA ALA A 31 7.97 -7.48 -8.00
C ALA A 31 7.94 -6.25 -8.93
N SER A 32 7.76 -6.50 -10.21
CA SER A 32 7.53 -5.47 -11.23
C SER A 32 6.34 -5.87 -12.10
N PHE A 33 5.77 -4.93 -12.84
CA PHE A 33 4.73 -5.25 -13.81
C PHE A 33 5.04 -4.68 -15.18
N PHE A 34 4.43 -5.27 -16.20
CA PHE A 34 4.47 -4.78 -17.56
C PHE A 34 3.13 -5.00 -18.25
N ASP A 35 2.55 -3.93 -18.75
CA ASP A 35 1.20 -3.90 -19.32
C ASP A 35 1.20 -3.31 -20.74
N SER A 36 2.10 -3.81 -21.57
CA SER A 36 2.13 -3.50 -23.01
C SER A 36 2.12 -4.79 -23.82
N GLY A 37 1.51 -4.76 -24.99
CA GLY A 37 1.50 -5.90 -25.90
C GLY A 37 2.84 -6.18 -26.58
N ARG A 38 3.78 -5.24 -26.59
CA ARG A 38 5.08 -5.38 -27.26
C ARG A 38 6.20 -5.51 -26.25
N LEU A 39 7.00 -6.57 -26.40
CA LEU A 39 8.23 -6.76 -25.65
C LEU A 39 9.21 -5.62 -25.93
N ASN A 40 9.76 -5.03 -24.88
CA ASN A 40 10.87 -4.09 -24.98
C ASN A 40 12.11 -4.64 -24.27
N ASN A 41 13.26 -3.98 -24.48
CA ASN A 41 14.52 -4.40 -23.88
C ASN A 41 14.51 -4.40 -22.34
N ASP A 42 13.67 -3.56 -21.71
CA ASP A 42 13.61 -3.43 -20.26
C ASP A 42 12.94 -4.65 -19.62
N VAL A 43 11.92 -5.24 -20.28
CA VAL A 43 11.28 -6.48 -19.83
C VAL A 43 12.26 -7.64 -19.82
N ASN A 44 13.07 -7.76 -20.88
CA ASN A 44 14.07 -8.82 -21.00
C ASN A 44 15.21 -8.69 -19.98
N LYS A 45 15.53 -7.46 -19.57
CA LYS A 45 16.57 -7.14 -18.60
C LYS A 45 16.06 -7.03 -17.16
N CYS A 46 14.76 -7.20 -16.95
CA CYS A 46 14.18 -7.04 -15.63
C CYS A 46 14.65 -8.13 -14.66
N ASN A 47 15.34 -7.72 -13.60
CA ASN A 47 15.89 -8.61 -12.57
C ASN A 47 14.96 -8.79 -11.37
N SER A 48 13.70 -8.36 -11.45
CA SER A 48 12.71 -8.62 -10.41
C SER A 48 12.41 -10.10 -10.28
N SER A 49 12.36 -10.61 -9.06
CA SER A 49 12.05 -12.02 -8.82
C SER A 49 10.65 -12.41 -9.31
N LEU A 50 9.70 -11.48 -9.28
CA LEU A 50 8.36 -11.65 -9.86
C LEU A 50 8.10 -10.58 -10.92
N LEU A 51 7.65 -11.00 -12.08
CA LEU A 51 7.16 -10.11 -13.13
C LEU A 51 5.68 -10.41 -13.42
N ILE A 52 4.83 -9.38 -13.38
CA ILE A 52 3.41 -9.48 -13.66
C ILE A 52 3.16 -8.95 -15.06
N VAL A 53 2.61 -9.76 -15.95
CA VAL A 53 2.44 -9.42 -17.37
C VAL A 53 1.02 -9.72 -17.88
N SER A 54 0.65 -9.07 -18.99
CA SER A 54 -0.58 -9.38 -19.72
C SER A 54 -0.45 -10.65 -20.54
N PRO A 55 -1.52 -11.46 -20.69
CA PRO A 55 -1.55 -12.60 -21.61
C PRO A 55 -1.40 -12.20 -23.09
N SER A 56 -1.64 -10.94 -23.42
CA SER A 56 -1.47 -10.39 -24.78
C SER A 56 -0.03 -10.01 -25.13
N LEU A 57 0.93 -10.27 -24.24
CA LEU A 57 2.34 -9.93 -24.48
C LEU A 57 2.93 -10.80 -25.58
N GLU A 58 3.54 -10.17 -26.58
CA GLU A 58 4.28 -10.86 -27.64
C GLU A 58 5.41 -11.71 -27.06
N ASN A 59 5.64 -12.89 -27.62
CA ASN A 59 6.69 -13.84 -27.20
C ASN A 59 6.65 -14.22 -25.71
N LEU A 60 5.47 -14.23 -25.11
CA LEU A 60 5.27 -14.54 -23.68
C LEU A 60 5.93 -15.88 -23.28
N GLU A 61 5.76 -16.92 -24.08
CA GLU A 61 6.35 -18.24 -23.81
C GLU A 61 7.88 -18.18 -23.73
N THR A 62 8.52 -17.42 -24.62
CA THR A 62 9.96 -17.22 -24.61
C THR A 62 10.42 -16.49 -23.36
N LEU A 63 9.70 -15.45 -22.98
CA LEU A 63 9.96 -14.70 -21.73
C LEU A 63 9.86 -15.63 -20.52
N ILE A 64 8.80 -16.43 -20.44
CA ILE A 64 8.60 -17.39 -19.33
C ILE A 64 9.76 -18.40 -19.27
N LYS A 65 10.19 -18.96 -20.39
CA LYS A 65 11.33 -19.89 -20.44
C LYS A 65 12.61 -19.24 -19.93
N ILE A 66 12.93 -18.03 -20.37
CA ILE A 66 14.13 -17.30 -19.95
C ILE A 66 14.07 -17.04 -18.43
N ARG A 67 12.95 -16.55 -17.92
CA ARG A 67 12.81 -16.21 -16.50
C ARG A 67 12.86 -17.45 -15.61
N ASN A 68 12.28 -18.57 -16.06
CA ASN A 68 12.34 -19.84 -15.34
C ASN A 68 13.78 -20.36 -15.24
N SER A 69 14.59 -20.22 -16.29
CA SER A 69 16.01 -20.61 -16.25
C SER A 69 16.81 -19.79 -15.23
N GLN A 70 16.40 -18.57 -14.96
CA GLN A 70 16.98 -17.66 -13.96
C GLN A 70 16.39 -17.84 -12.55
N LYS A 71 15.49 -18.83 -12.35
CA LYS A 71 14.75 -19.05 -11.09
C LYS A 71 13.84 -17.89 -10.67
N PHE A 72 13.41 -17.06 -11.60
CA PHE A 72 12.41 -16.01 -11.42
C PHE A 72 11.01 -16.56 -11.70
N ALA A 73 9.99 -15.84 -11.26
CA ALA A 73 8.60 -16.16 -11.57
C ALA A 73 7.96 -15.13 -12.50
N THR A 74 6.97 -15.58 -13.25
CA THR A 74 6.12 -14.73 -14.09
C THR A 74 4.66 -15.01 -13.77
N LEU A 75 3.92 -13.98 -13.39
CA LEU A 75 2.47 -14.04 -13.18
C LEU A 75 1.77 -13.44 -14.39
N VAL A 76 1.01 -14.27 -15.09
CA VAL A 76 0.20 -13.84 -16.24
C VAL A 76 -1.20 -13.50 -15.75
N HIS A 77 -1.62 -12.24 -15.94
CA HIS A 77 -2.93 -11.76 -15.50
C HIS A 77 -3.50 -10.73 -16.47
N ARG A 78 -4.84 -10.73 -16.67
CA ARG A 78 -5.52 -9.82 -17.60
C ARG A 78 -5.33 -8.34 -17.30
N ASN A 79 -5.11 -8.00 -16.03
CA ASN A 79 -4.84 -6.63 -15.61
C ASN A 79 -3.62 -6.57 -14.67
N PRO A 80 -2.39 -6.51 -15.21
CA PRO A 80 -1.15 -6.50 -14.44
C PRO A 80 -1.05 -5.31 -13.48
N LYS A 81 -1.51 -4.12 -13.90
CA LYS A 81 -1.50 -2.90 -13.08
C LYS A 81 -2.35 -3.06 -11.83
N LEU A 82 -3.55 -3.62 -11.96
CA LEU A 82 -4.45 -3.82 -10.82
C LEU A 82 -3.85 -4.80 -9.81
N VAL A 83 -3.28 -5.91 -10.28
CA VAL A 83 -2.62 -6.88 -9.40
C VAL A 83 -1.45 -6.23 -8.67
N PHE A 84 -0.61 -5.52 -9.39
CA PHE A 84 0.54 -4.80 -8.82
C PHE A 84 0.11 -3.79 -7.75
N ALA A 85 -0.89 -2.96 -8.03
CA ALA A 85 -1.43 -1.98 -7.09
C ALA A 85 -2.02 -2.64 -5.83
N LYS A 86 -2.82 -3.69 -6.00
CA LYS A 86 -3.38 -4.43 -4.86
C LYS A 86 -2.30 -5.12 -4.02
N CYS A 87 -1.29 -5.69 -4.65
CA CYS A 87 -0.17 -6.31 -3.95
C CYS A 87 0.66 -5.27 -3.17
N SER A 88 0.90 -4.09 -3.75
CA SER A 88 1.63 -3.03 -3.05
C SER A 88 0.85 -2.53 -1.83
N LEU A 89 -0.46 -2.41 -1.94
CA LEU A 89 -1.33 -2.07 -0.81
C LEU A 89 -1.28 -3.13 0.31
N LEU A 90 -1.29 -4.41 -0.04
CA LEU A 90 -1.17 -5.49 0.94
C LEU A 90 0.15 -5.42 1.71
N LEU A 91 1.28 -5.16 1.05
CA LEU A 91 2.56 -5.03 1.74
C LEU A 91 2.59 -3.84 2.70
N THR A 92 2.05 -2.70 2.30
CA THR A 92 1.96 -1.53 3.18
C THR A 92 1.05 -1.79 4.38
N THR A 93 -0.04 -2.54 4.19
CA THR A 93 -0.96 -2.90 5.28
C THR A 93 -0.34 -3.89 6.26
N ILE A 94 0.43 -4.87 5.79
CA ILE A 94 1.12 -5.86 6.64
C ILE A 94 2.23 -5.20 7.49
N CYS A 95 2.87 -4.16 6.97
CA CYS A 95 3.92 -3.42 7.70
C CYS A 95 3.37 -2.47 8.77
N ARG A 96 2.05 -2.22 8.81
CA ARG A 96 1.43 -1.38 9.85
C ARG A 96 1.20 -2.21 11.11
N THR A 97 1.81 -1.80 12.20
CA THR A 97 1.62 -2.46 13.50
C THR A 97 0.17 -2.30 13.98
N GLU A 98 -0.40 -3.34 14.57
CA GLU A 98 -1.73 -3.27 15.19
C GLU A 98 -1.72 -2.52 16.54
N GLU A 99 -0.55 -2.19 17.06
CA GLU A 99 -0.37 -1.48 18.31
C GLU A 99 -0.65 0.02 18.14
N ARG A 100 -1.32 0.59 19.13
CA ARG A 100 -1.48 2.04 19.22
C ARG A 100 -0.12 2.67 19.46
N ASN A 101 0.27 3.59 18.61
CA ASN A 101 1.47 4.40 18.80
C ASN A 101 1.08 5.86 18.97
N ILE A 102 0.79 6.25 20.21
CA ILE A 102 0.41 7.62 20.56
C ILE A 102 1.62 8.32 21.16
N HIS A 103 2.08 9.36 20.48
CA HIS A 103 3.22 10.11 20.97
C HIS A 103 2.91 10.81 22.31
N PRO A 104 3.82 10.83 23.30
CA PRO A 104 3.53 11.40 24.64
C PRO A 104 3.23 12.90 24.64
N LYS A 105 3.60 13.65 23.60
CA LYS A 105 3.31 15.10 23.45
C LYS A 105 2.03 15.36 22.65
N VAL A 106 0.97 14.61 22.91
CA VAL A 106 -0.36 14.85 22.32
C VAL A 106 -1.31 15.43 23.36
N ILE A 107 -2.28 16.19 22.91
CA ILE A 107 -3.37 16.69 23.73
C ILE A 107 -4.65 16.05 23.21
N ILE A 108 -5.23 15.14 23.99
CA ILE A 108 -6.45 14.44 23.63
C ILE A 108 -7.46 14.64 24.74
N HIS A 109 -8.64 15.18 24.40
CA HIS A 109 -9.71 15.32 25.36
C HIS A 109 -10.20 13.92 25.82
N ASN A 110 -10.58 13.81 27.10
CA ASN A 110 -10.96 12.52 27.74
C ASN A 110 -12.19 11.85 27.12
N SER A 111 -13.04 12.58 26.42
CA SER A 111 -14.22 12.06 25.72
C SER A 111 -13.94 11.57 24.29
N VAL A 112 -12.70 11.62 23.83
CA VAL A 112 -12.32 11.14 22.48
C VAL A 112 -12.32 9.62 22.45
N THR A 113 -12.92 9.05 21.41
CA THR A 113 -12.89 7.62 21.17
C THR A 113 -11.86 7.29 20.10
N LEU A 114 -10.90 6.43 20.44
CA LEU A 114 -9.86 5.97 19.52
C LEU A 114 -10.05 4.50 19.18
N GLY A 115 -10.11 4.19 17.89
CA GLY A 115 -10.14 2.83 17.37
C GLY A 115 -8.86 2.05 17.66
N LYS A 116 -8.85 0.77 17.28
CA LYS A 116 -7.68 -0.10 17.44
C LYS A 116 -6.58 0.27 16.43
N GLY A 117 -5.32 0.31 16.87
CA GLY A 117 -4.18 0.55 15.98
C GLY A 117 -4.06 1.98 15.45
N VAL A 118 -4.71 2.96 16.09
CA VAL A 118 -4.55 4.39 15.75
C VAL A 118 -3.13 4.84 16.08
N GLN A 119 -2.52 5.61 15.17
CA GLN A 119 -1.20 6.19 15.33
C GLN A 119 -1.30 7.71 15.37
N ILE A 120 -0.69 8.35 16.37
CA ILE A 120 -0.79 9.80 16.58
C ILE A 120 0.60 10.38 16.79
N GLY A 121 0.99 11.27 15.89
CA GLY A 121 2.26 12.01 15.95
C GLY A 121 2.34 13.05 17.07
N PRO A 122 3.50 13.68 17.27
CA PRO A 122 3.70 14.69 18.29
C PRO A 122 2.88 15.96 18.02
N ASN A 123 2.53 16.66 19.10
CA ASN A 123 1.83 17.95 19.06
C ASN A 123 0.47 17.91 18.34
N VAL A 124 -0.15 16.75 18.25
CA VAL A 124 -1.54 16.62 17.78
C VAL A 124 -2.48 17.04 18.90
N VAL A 125 -3.53 17.76 18.54
CA VAL A 125 -4.63 18.17 19.44
C VAL A 125 -5.92 17.55 18.92
N ILE A 126 -6.65 16.84 19.79
CA ILE A 126 -7.97 16.27 19.47
C ILE A 126 -8.97 16.74 20.52
N GLU A 127 -9.94 17.49 20.07
CA GLU A 127 -10.96 18.12 20.91
C GLU A 127 -12.09 17.15 21.29
N LYS A 128 -12.95 17.60 22.19
CA LYS A 128 -14.01 16.79 22.81
C LYS A 128 -14.96 16.14 21.81
N GLY A 129 -15.42 14.92 22.14
CA GLY A 129 -16.47 14.21 21.42
C GLY A 129 -16.05 13.64 20.07
N SER A 130 -14.79 13.76 19.70
CA SER A 130 -14.31 13.25 18.40
C SER A 130 -14.12 11.75 18.43
N ILE A 131 -14.35 11.10 17.28
CA ILE A 131 -14.22 9.65 17.07
C ILE A 131 -13.20 9.39 15.97
N ILE A 132 -12.19 8.61 16.27
CA ILE A 132 -11.13 8.24 15.31
C ILE A 132 -11.22 6.73 15.05
N GLY A 133 -11.47 6.38 13.80
CA GLY A 133 -11.58 5.00 13.35
C GLY A 133 -10.28 4.21 13.44
N SER A 134 -10.40 2.90 13.38
CA SER A 134 -9.27 1.97 13.55
C SER A 134 -8.21 2.13 12.47
N LYS A 135 -6.92 1.95 12.85
CA LYS A 135 -5.77 2.00 11.93
C LYS A 135 -5.61 3.34 11.18
N THR A 136 -6.17 4.42 11.74
CA THR A 136 -5.99 5.77 11.21
C THR A 136 -4.70 6.38 11.73
N GLU A 137 -3.96 7.06 10.85
CA GLU A 137 -2.70 7.71 11.13
C GLU A 137 -2.89 9.23 11.12
N ILE A 138 -2.45 9.90 12.19
CA ILE A 138 -2.55 11.35 12.36
C ILE A 138 -1.13 11.92 12.47
N GLY A 139 -0.75 12.69 11.47
CA GLY A 139 0.56 13.35 11.38
C GLY A 139 0.77 14.43 12.45
N ALA A 140 2.03 14.75 12.71
CA ALA A 140 2.43 15.71 13.71
C ALA A 140 1.79 17.08 13.52
N GLY A 141 1.45 17.78 14.62
CA GLY A 141 0.90 19.15 14.60
C GLY A 141 -0.52 19.27 14.04
N THR A 142 -1.21 18.15 13.79
CA THR A 142 -2.60 18.14 13.30
C THR A 142 -3.54 18.59 14.41
N PHE A 143 -4.53 19.43 14.05
CA PHE A 143 -5.63 19.86 14.92
C PHE A 143 -6.94 19.20 14.45
N ILE A 144 -7.66 18.59 15.39
CA ILE A 144 -8.97 17.98 15.17
C ILE A 144 -9.96 18.63 16.13
N GLY A 145 -10.95 19.31 15.57
CA GLY A 145 -11.97 20.06 16.30
C GLY A 145 -12.97 19.18 17.06
N ASN A 146 -13.95 19.82 17.66
CA ASN A 146 -14.98 19.14 18.45
C ASN A 146 -15.91 18.31 17.56
N GLY A 147 -16.36 17.14 18.03
CA GLY A 147 -17.38 16.34 17.37
C GLY A 147 -16.98 15.79 16.00
N VAL A 148 -15.69 15.73 15.68
CA VAL A 148 -15.19 15.23 14.40
C VAL A 148 -15.27 13.71 14.36
N GLU A 149 -15.75 13.15 13.26
CA GLU A 149 -15.74 11.72 12.99
C GLU A 149 -14.76 11.40 11.86
N ILE A 150 -13.72 10.63 12.15
CA ILE A 150 -12.76 10.14 11.15
C ILE A 150 -12.89 8.63 11.06
N GLY A 151 -13.12 8.14 9.83
CA GLY A 151 -13.25 6.74 9.52
C GLY A 151 -11.97 5.94 9.76
N SER A 152 -12.03 4.66 9.44
CA SER A 152 -10.92 3.73 9.59
C SER A 152 -9.94 3.82 8.41
N HIS A 153 -8.66 3.45 8.66
CA HIS A 153 -7.61 3.43 7.64
C HIS A 153 -7.36 4.77 6.95
N CYS A 154 -7.68 5.89 7.60
CA CYS A 154 -7.38 7.22 7.09
C CYS A 154 -5.92 7.61 7.36
N VAL A 155 -5.40 8.53 6.54
CA VAL A 155 -4.09 9.14 6.72
C VAL A 155 -4.25 10.65 6.70
N LEU A 156 -3.98 11.30 7.84
CA LEU A 156 -3.88 12.75 7.93
C LEU A 156 -2.40 13.11 7.97
N HIS A 157 -1.94 13.85 6.97
CA HIS A 157 -0.56 14.31 6.93
C HIS A 157 -0.28 15.39 8.01
N PRO A 158 1.00 15.71 8.29
CA PRO A 158 1.33 16.73 9.31
C PRO A 158 0.67 18.09 9.06
N ASN A 159 0.34 18.80 10.14
CA ASN A 159 -0.23 20.15 10.11
C ASN A 159 -1.58 20.27 9.38
N VAL A 160 -2.37 19.20 9.35
CA VAL A 160 -3.76 19.25 8.88
C VAL A 160 -4.63 19.88 9.97
N THR A 161 -5.61 20.69 9.56
CA THR A 161 -6.65 21.22 10.44
C THR A 161 -8.01 20.70 10.00
N ILE A 162 -8.70 20.00 10.89
CA ILE A 162 -10.08 19.54 10.72
C ILE A 162 -10.97 20.38 11.64
N ASN A 163 -11.91 21.12 11.07
CA ASN A 163 -12.85 21.95 11.84
C ASN A 163 -13.89 21.08 12.56
N ASN A 164 -14.66 21.74 13.46
CA ASN A 164 -15.70 21.07 14.24
C ASN A 164 -16.73 20.36 13.35
N ASP A 165 -17.28 19.25 13.83
CA ASP A 165 -18.41 18.51 13.26
C ASP A 165 -18.18 18.01 11.82
N VAL A 166 -16.92 17.90 11.40
CA VAL A 166 -16.55 17.33 10.10
C VAL A 166 -16.58 15.81 10.16
N VAL A 167 -17.10 15.19 9.10
CA VAL A 167 -17.09 13.74 8.91
C VAL A 167 -16.15 13.38 7.76
N VAL A 168 -15.18 12.49 8.03
CA VAL A 168 -14.22 11.95 7.06
C VAL A 168 -14.49 10.46 6.90
N GLY A 169 -14.78 10.02 5.68
CA GLY A 169 -15.03 8.60 5.37
C GLY A 169 -13.77 7.73 5.48
N ASP A 170 -13.98 6.41 5.49
CA ASP A 170 -12.90 5.42 5.53
C ASP A 170 -11.90 5.56 4.39
N CYS A 171 -10.64 5.17 4.63
CA CYS A 171 -9.55 5.13 3.64
C CYS A 171 -9.23 6.49 3.00
N SER A 172 -9.60 7.60 3.63
CA SER A 172 -9.31 8.96 3.15
C SER A 172 -7.86 9.36 3.41
N ILE A 173 -7.28 10.11 2.48
CA ILE A 173 -5.95 10.71 2.64
C ILE A 173 -6.10 12.22 2.57
N ILE A 174 -5.70 12.93 3.63
CA ILE A 174 -5.73 14.39 3.71
C ILE A 174 -4.29 14.89 3.78
N ASN A 175 -3.87 15.61 2.74
CA ASN A 175 -2.52 16.17 2.65
C ASN A 175 -2.41 17.46 3.44
N SER A 176 -1.19 17.81 3.84
CA SER A 176 -0.86 19.12 4.43
C SER A 176 -1.27 20.24 3.48
N GLY A 177 -1.91 21.28 3.97
CA GLY A 177 -2.35 22.46 3.23
C GLY A 177 -1.41 23.62 3.38
#